data_e875f53b267f45a86097de0a1756a2ec
#
_entry.id   e875f53b267f45a86097de0a1756a2ec
#
_cell.length_a   1.000
_cell.length_b   1.000
_cell.length_c   1.000
_cell.angle_alpha   90.00
_cell.angle_beta   90.00
_cell.angle_gamma   90.00
#
_symmetry.space_group_name_H-M   'P 1'
#
loop_
_entity.id
_entity.type
_entity.pdbx_description
1 polymer ?
#
loop_
_entity_poly.entity_id
_entity_poly.type
_entity_poly.pdbx_seq_one_letter_code
_entity_poly.pdbx_strand_id
1 'polypeptide(L)'
;MKFMARKDLPPVRLFHWRADEAGPLIAALHEAGYRAIHNPRTQSPSVRELKESGAVAVVIDLSRLPSHGRYVGAWVRGSKGTRNVPLVFVDGEPGKVDAIRQQIPDAVYTTVRGLGAALKKAIAHPPIKPVVPKQMMETAPGRTAAQKLGIRAGSVVHLIDPPAGYGRVIGELPEKVVLAEDQAEGAAVTLWFVHDPGEYEAALPARRVVAARSRLWILWQKARRDGLNGNFVRERALALGLVDYKICSLDGVWSGMVFTVKK
;
A
#
# COMPACT_ATOMS: atom_id res chain seq x y z
N MET A 1 36.26 9.74 23.46
CA MET A 1 35.09 9.22 22.73
C MET A 1 35.12 9.81 21.31
N LYS A 2 35.48 9.03 20.27
CA LYS A 2 35.49 9.52 18.88
C LYS A 2 34.04 9.81 18.45
N PHE A 3 33.74 11.06 18.14
CA PHE A 3 32.50 11.40 17.48
C PHE A 3 32.50 10.75 16.09
N MET A 4 31.71 9.69 15.89
CA MET A 4 31.48 9.13 14.57
C MET A 4 30.75 10.17 13.72
N ALA A 5 31.21 10.42 12.51
CA ALA A 5 30.50 11.28 11.60
C ALA A 5 29.10 10.69 11.31
N ARG A 6 28.07 11.53 11.11
CA ARG A 6 26.69 11.08 10.87
C ARG A 6 26.55 10.08 9.72
N LYS A 7 27.50 10.08 8.77
CA LYS A 7 27.53 9.13 7.64
C LYS A 7 27.94 7.71 8.04
N ASP A 8 28.65 7.55 9.14
CA ASP A 8 29.19 6.26 9.60
C ASP A 8 28.24 5.51 10.54
N LEU A 9 27.11 6.12 10.90
CA LEU A 9 26.11 5.48 11.75
C LEU A 9 25.34 4.40 10.99
N PRO A 10 24.99 3.26 11.66
CA PRO A 10 24.20 2.20 11.05
C PRO A 10 22.90 2.75 10.47
N PRO A 11 22.58 2.47 9.20
CA PRO A 11 21.38 3.01 8.57
C PRO A 11 20.13 2.26 9.03
N VAL A 12 19.06 3.01 9.27
CA VAL A 12 17.73 2.50 9.58
C VAL A 12 16.73 3.08 8.58
N ARG A 13 15.96 2.24 7.91
CA ARG A 13 14.92 2.69 7.00
C ARG A 13 13.70 3.15 7.80
N LEU A 14 13.34 4.44 7.67
CA LEU A 14 12.16 5.03 8.30
C LEU A 14 11.04 5.18 7.28
N PHE A 15 9.86 4.67 7.60
CA PHE A 15 8.61 4.95 6.91
C PHE A 15 7.76 5.88 7.77
N HIS A 16 7.60 7.10 7.31
CA HIS A 16 6.72 8.13 7.87
C HIS A 16 6.04 8.87 6.73
N TRP A 17 4.73 9.02 6.83
CA TRP A 17 3.88 9.44 5.71
C TRP A 17 3.84 10.96 5.50
N ARG A 18 4.30 11.71 6.48
CA ARG A 18 4.37 13.16 6.47
C ARG A 18 5.81 13.60 6.70
N ALA A 19 6.40 14.22 5.68
CA ALA A 19 7.79 14.67 5.74
C ALA A 19 8.02 15.74 6.81
N ASP A 20 7.05 16.63 6.96
CA ASP A 20 7.02 17.72 7.94
C ASP A 20 6.93 17.22 9.40
N GLU A 21 6.39 16.04 9.63
CA GLU A 21 6.20 15.45 10.96
C GLU A 21 7.27 14.38 11.31
N ALA A 22 8.13 13.99 10.38
CA ALA A 22 9.15 12.96 10.60
C ALA A 22 10.31 13.40 11.50
N GLY A 23 10.46 14.71 11.76
CA GLY A 23 11.56 15.29 12.51
C GLY A 23 11.83 14.63 13.88
N PRO A 24 10.84 14.47 14.75
CA PRO A 24 11.02 13.83 16.07
C PRO A 24 11.56 12.39 15.99
N LEU A 25 11.07 11.58 15.05
CA LEU A 25 11.54 10.21 14.84
C LEU A 25 12.97 10.18 14.30
N ILE A 26 13.31 11.07 13.37
CA ILE A 26 14.66 11.21 12.83
C ILE A 26 15.64 11.62 13.97
N ALA A 27 15.23 12.56 14.82
CA ALA A 27 16.04 12.97 15.98
C ALA A 27 16.25 11.80 16.95
N ALA A 28 15.21 11.08 17.33
CA ALA A 28 15.28 9.93 18.21
C ALA A 28 16.18 8.80 17.64
N LEU A 29 16.18 8.58 16.32
CA LEU A 29 17.10 7.65 15.66
C LEU A 29 18.55 8.11 15.80
N HIS A 30 18.83 9.38 15.57
CA HIS A 30 20.17 9.94 15.71
C HIS A 30 20.67 9.88 17.16
N GLU A 31 19.84 10.21 18.13
CA GLU A 31 20.18 10.09 19.58
C GLU A 31 20.48 8.63 19.97
N ALA A 32 19.77 7.68 19.36
CA ALA A 32 20.02 6.26 19.55
C ALA A 32 21.27 5.73 18.82
N GLY A 33 21.98 6.57 18.04
CA GLY A 33 23.18 6.22 17.31
C GLY A 33 22.93 5.59 15.93
N TYR A 34 21.78 5.89 15.29
CA TYR A 34 21.43 5.38 13.97
C TYR A 34 21.25 6.52 12.97
N ARG A 35 21.52 6.24 11.69
CA ARG A 35 21.25 7.16 10.58
C ARG A 35 19.89 6.83 9.95
N ALA A 36 18.96 7.78 10.00
CA ALA A 36 17.67 7.62 9.36
C ALA A 36 17.79 7.70 7.82
N ILE A 37 17.23 6.72 7.12
CA ILE A 37 16.98 6.78 5.68
C ILE A 37 15.45 7.00 5.52
N HIS A 38 15.07 8.24 5.30
CA HIS A 38 13.68 8.64 5.08
C HIS A 38 13.52 9.24 3.68
N ASN A 39 12.60 8.69 2.89
CA ASN A 39 12.26 9.23 1.59
C ASN A 39 10.73 9.43 1.52
N PRO A 40 10.25 10.68 1.67
CA PRO A 40 8.82 10.96 1.70
C PRO A 40 8.12 10.74 0.34
N ARG A 41 8.88 10.68 -0.75
CA ARG A 41 8.34 10.43 -2.10
C ARG A 41 8.14 8.95 -2.39
N THR A 42 8.84 8.06 -1.69
CA THR A 42 8.76 6.61 -1.90
C THR A 42 7.97 5.98 -0.76
N GLN A 43 6.65 6.00 -0.88
CA GLN A 43 5.75 5.39 0.10
C GLN A 43 5.57 3.87 -0.11
N SER A 44 5.99 3.35 -1.26
CA SER A 44 5.97 1.92 -1.56
C SER A 44 7.35 1.32 -1.30
N PRO A 45 7.42 0.26 -0.48
CA PRO A 45 8.70 -0.38 -0.21
C PRO A 45 9.23 -1.12 -1.45
N SER A 46 10.53 -1.04 -1.68
CA SER A 46 11.23 -1.81 -2.71
C SER A 46 12.26 -2.73 -2.06
N VAL A 47 12.22 -4.02 -2.44
CA VAL A 47 13.21 -5.03 -1.95
C VAL A 47 14.62 -4.61 -2.32
N ARG A 48 14.80 -4.11 -3.54
CA ARG A 48 16.09 -3.64 -4.06
C ARG A 48 16.59 -2.45 -3.24
N GLU A 49 15.76 -1.42 -3.09
CA GLU A 49 16.11 -0.21 -2.32
C GLU A 49 16.44 -0.53 -0.85
N LEU A 50 15.65 -1.40 -0.20
CA LEU A 50 15.91 -1.79 1.18
C LEU A 50 17.23 -2.55 1.32
N LYS A 51 17.57 -3.45 0.38
CA LYS A 51 18.85 -4.17 0.37
C LYS A 51 20.02 -3.25 0.07
N GLU A 52 19.92 -2.41 -0.96
CA GLU A 52 20.99 -1.48 -1.37
C GLU A 52 21.27 -0.42 -0.31
N SER A 53 20.27 -0.07 0.50
CA SER A 53 20.42 0.89 1.59
C SER A 53 21.29 0.39 2.74
N GLY A 54 21.53 -0.92 2.85
CA GLY A 54 22.23 -1.54 3.96
C GLY A 54 21.52 -1.37 5.31
N ALA A 55 20.22 -1.08 5.32
CA ALA A 55 19.46 -0.81 6.53
C ALA A 55 19.47 -2.01 7.48
N VAL A 56 19.93 -1.77 8.73
CA VAL A 56 20.01 -2.79 9.79
C VAL A 56 18.64 -3.06 10.43
N ALA A 57 17.67 -2.17 10.26
CA ALA A 57 16.29 -2.31 10.72
C ALA A 57 15.35 -1.43 9.90
N VAL A 58 14.07 -1.72 9.99
CA VAL A 58 12.98 -0.91 9.45
C VAL A 58 12.13 -0.37 10.60
N VAL A 59 11.92 0.95 10.62
CA VAL A 59 11.04 1.66 11.55
C VAL A 59 9.84 2.17 10.79
N ILE A 60 8.64 1.93 11.31
CA ILE A 60 7.37 2.29 10.68
C ILE A 60 6.52 3.06 11.68
N ASP A 61 6.20 4.30 11.35
CA ASP A 61 5.25 5.11 12.10
C ASP A 61 3.81 4.65 11.86
N LEU A 62 3.03 4.52 12.93
CA LEU A 62 1.62 4.15 12.89
C LEU A 62 0.67 5.30 13.27
N SER A 63 1.21 6.48 13.61
CA SER A 63 0.40 7.60 14.12
C SER A 63 -0.60 8.15 13.10
N ARG A 64 -0.21 8.21 11.81
CA ARG A 64 -1.01 8.84 10.75
C ARG A 64 -1.74 7.85 9.85
N LEU A 65 -1.06 6.82 9.39
CA LEU A 65 -1.60 5.85 8.43
C LEU A 65 -1.32 4.40 8.89
N PRO A 66 -1.93 3.92 9.99
CA PRO A 66 -1.64 2.58 10.53
C PRO A 66 -1.93 1.45 9.53
N SER A 67 -2.95 1.58 8.68
CA SER A 67 -3.22 0.60 7.63
C SER A 67 -2.09 0.50 6.60
N HIS A 68 -1.47 1.62 6.26
CA HIS A 68 -0.34 1.65 5.33
C HIS A 68 0.94 1.14 6.01
N GLY A 69 1.15 1.49 7.28
CA GLY A 69 2.24 0.94 8.09
C GLY A 69 2.15 -0.58 8.20
N ARG A 70 0.95 -1.12 8.44
CA ARG A 70 0.67 -2.56 8.38
C ARG A 70 1.04 -3.16 7.02
N TYR A 71 0.66 -2.52 5.93
CA TYR A 71 0.99 -2.97 4.57
C TYR A 71 2.51 -3.07 4.37
N VAL A 72 3.27 -2.04 4.75
CA VAL A 72 4.73 -2.04 4.65
C VAL A 72 5.35 -3.16 5.49
N GLY A 73 4.91 -3.34 6.73
CA GLY A 73 5.38 -4.42 7.60
C GLY A 73 5.09 -5.81 7.02
N ALA A 74 3.88 -6.03 6.53
CA ALA A 74 3.49 -7.29 5.89
C ALA A 74 4.31 -7.55 4.60
N TRP A 75 4.59 -6.51 3.82
CA TRP A 75 5.45 -6.60 2.65
C TRP A 75 6.89 -6.98 3.02
N VAL A 76 7.49 -6.36 4.04
CA VAL A 76 8.83 -6.72 4.53
C VAL A 76 8.88 -8.20 4.93
N ARG A 77 7.87 -8.71 5.63
CA ARG A 77 7.77 -10.13 6.05
C ARG A 77 7.49 -11.08 4.90
N GLY A 78 6.68 -10.64 3.91
CA GLY A 78 6.33 -11.45 2.74
C GLY A 78 7.49 -11.69 1.77
N SER A 79 8.42 -10.76 1.70
CA SER A 79 9.51 -10.79 0.72
C SER A 79 10.69 -11.62 1.21
N LYS A 80 11.08 -12.67 0.47
CA LYS A 80 12.20 -13.59 0.84
C LYS A 80 13.50 -12.85 1.19
N GLY A 81 13.78 -11.74 0.51
CA GLY A 81 15.02 -10.98 0.70
C GLY A 81 15.02 -10.01 1.88
N THR A 82 13.88 -9.76 2.53
CA THR A 82 13.75 -8.76 3.60
C THR A 82 13.05 -9.28 4.84
N ARG A 83 12.46 -10.48 4.80
CA ARG A 83 11.62 -11.01 5.89
C ARG A 83 12.30 -11.09 7.26
N ASN A 84 13.62 -11.28 7.27
CA ASN A 84 14.41 -11.38 8.51
C ASN A 84 14.90 -10.01 9.02
N VAL A 85 14.65 -8.91 8.27
CA VAL A 85 15.04 -7.57 8.74
C VAL A 85 14.24 -7.22 10.00
N PRO A 86 14.88 -6.74 11.07
CA PRO A 86 14.20 -6.26 12.26
C PRO A 86 13.14 -5.20 11.95
N LEU A 87 11.94 -5.36 12.47
CA LEU A 87 10.83 -4.41 12.34
C LEU A 87 10.51 -3.77 13.68
N VAL A 88 10.39 -2.45 13.69
CA VAL A 88 9.93 -1.68 14.84
C VAL A 88 8.77 -0.79 14.40
N PHE A 89 7.61 -0.98 15.01
CA PHE A 89 6.46 -0.11 14.85
C PHE A 89 6.43 0.92 15.98
N VAL A 90 6.16 2.17 15.62
CA VAL A 90 6.20 3.30 16.56
C VAL A 90 4.85 3.98 16.62
N ASP A 91 4.40 4.27 17.84
CA ASP A 91 3.15 4.97 18.15
C ASP A 91 1.91 4.31 17.52
N GLY A 92 0.84 5.09 17.35
CA GLY A 92 -0.42 4.65 16.77
C GLY A 92 -1.53 4.46 17.80
N GLU A 93 -2.75 4.37 17.31
CA GLU A 93 -3.94 4.13 18.13
C GLU A 93 -3.93 2.69 18.67
N PRO A 94 -4.11 2.47 20.00
CA PRO A 94 -3.95 1.17 20.64
C PRO A 94 -4.67 0.01 19.94
N GLY A 95 -5.96 0.16 19.62
CA GLY A 95 -6.73 -0.90 18.97
C GLY A 95 -6.24 -1.26 17.57
N LYS A 96 -5.72 -0.27 16.81
CA LYS A 96 -5.11 -0.52 15.50
C LYS A 96 -3.73 -1.16 15.62
N VAL A 97 -2.94 -0.75 16.62
CA VAL A 97 -1.64 -1.35 16.92
C VAL A 97 -1.81 -2.82 17.30
N ASP A 98 -2.79 -3.15 18.15
CA ASP A 98 -3.07 -4.54 18.57
C ASP A 98 -3.49 -5.43 17.40
N ALA A 99 -4.31 -4.91 16.49
CA ALA A 99 -4.67 -5.62 15.26
C ALA A 99 -3.45 -5.89 14.35
N ILE A 100 -2.47 -4.99 14.31
CA ILE A 100 -1.21 -5.19 13.57
C ILE A 100 -0.33 -6.20 14.29
N ARG A 101 -0.23 -6.12 15.62
CA ARG A 101 0.55 -7.05 16.45
C ARG A 101 0.09 -8.49 16.31
N GLN A 102 -1.21 -8.72 16.19
CA GLN A 102 -1.75 -10.07 15.93
C GLN A 102 -1.28 -10.63 14.58
N GLN A 103 -1.03 -9.80 13.60
CA GLN A 103 -0.59 -10.22 12.27
C GLN A 103 0.93 -10.30 12.12
N ILE A 104 1.67 -9.46 12.83
CA ILE A 104 3.14 -9.39 12.81
C ILE A 104 3.67 -9.46 14.25
N PRO A 105 3.46 -10.59 14.96
CA PRO A 105 3.78 -10.69 16.39
C PRO A 105 5.29 -10.68 16.69
N ASP A 106 6.12 -10.93 15.69
CA ASP A 106 7.58 -10.96 15.76
C ASP A 106 8.23 -9.58 15.54
N ALA A 107 7.44 -8.52 15.36
CA ALA A 107 7.94 -7.15 15.35
C ALA A 107 7.97 -6.56 16.77
N VAL A 108 8.80 -5.53 16.96
CA VAL A 108 8.84 -4.76 18.20
C VAL A 108 7.89 -3.56 18.08
N TYR A 109 7.10 -3.29 19.12
CA TYR A 109 6.14 -2.19 19.18
C TYR A 109 6.52 -1.26 20.32
N THR A 110 6.64 0.05 20.05
CA THR A 110 7.14 1.04 21.00
C THR A 110 6.54 2.42 20.76
N THR A 111 6.91 3.38 21.58
CA THR A 111 6.70 4.82 21.35
C THR A 111 7.99 5.48 20.90
N VAL A 112 7.93 6.75 20.43
CA VAL A 112 9.13 7.54 20.10
C VAL A 112 10.15 7.53 21.25
N ARG A 113 9.69 7.68 22.50
CA ARG A 113 10.58 7.67 23.69
C ARG A 113 11.33 6.35 23.87
N GLY A 114 10.69 5.23 23.54
CA GLY A 114 11.28 3.89 23.68
C GLY A 114 12.09 3.43 22.47
N LEU A 115 12.15 4.20 21.38
CA LEU A 115 12.66 3.79 20.08
C LEU A 115 14.10 3.25 20.14
N GLY A 116 15.00 3.92 20.87
CA GLY A 116 16.40 3.52 20.97
C GLY A 116 16.59 2.13 21.61
N ALA A 117 15.87 1.87 22.71
CA ALA A 117 15.90 0.56 23.38
C ALA A 117 15.26 -0.53 22.50
N ALA A 118 14.14 -0.20 21.86
CA ALA A 118 13.42 -1.10 20.96
C ALA A 118 14.27 -1.51 19.75
N LEU A 119 14.99 -0.57 19.14
CA LEU A 119 15.90 -0.84 18.03
C LEU A 119 17.07 -1.74 18.45
N LYS A 120 17.72 -1.43 19.57
CA LYS A 120 18.82 -2.27 20.10
C LYS A 120 18.34 -3.70 20.31
N LYS A 121 17.16 -3.88 20.92
CA LYS A 121 16.55 -5.20 21.14
C LYS A 121 16.24 -5.91 19.81
N ALA A 122 15.61 -5.22 18.86
CA ALA A 122 15.22 -5.79 17.58
C ALA A 122 16.44 -6.23 16.74
N ILE A 123 17.50 -5.42 16.74
CA ILE A 123 18.74 -5.71 16.00
C ILE A 123 19.55 -6.83 16.67
N ALA A 124 19.58 -6.89 18.01
CA ALA A 124 20.25 -7.96 18.72
C ALA A 124 19.55 -9.33 18.57
N HIS A 125 18.22 -9.32 18.33
CA HIS A 125 17.41 -10.52 18.21
C HIS A 125 16.56 -10.47 16.93
N PRO A 126 17.18 -10.55 15.74
CA PRO A 126 16.46 -10.57 14.48
C PRO A 126 15.58 -11.82 14.37
N PRO A 127 14.42 -11.76 13.72
CA PRO A 127 13.54 -12.91 13.61
C PRO A 127 14.20 -14.01 12.75
N ILE A 128 14.34 -15.22 13.33
CA ILE A 128 14.91 -16.40 12.65
C ILE A 128 13.84 -17.06 11.77
N LYS A 129 12.63 -17.18 12.29
CA LYS A 129 11.45 -17.73 11.57
C LYS A 129 10.34 -16.67 11.61
N PRO A 130 10.43 -15.62 10.76
CA PRO A 130 9.47 -14.55 10.78
C PRO A 130 8.07 -15.05 10.41
N VAL A 131 7.07 -14.51 11.10
CA VAL A 131 5.68 -14.74 10.74
C VAL A 131 5.38 -13.97 9.46
N VAL A 132 5.07 -14.69 8.38
CA VAL A 132 4.65 -14.08 7.12
C VAL A 132 3.14 -13.87 7.19
N PRO A 133 2.66 -12.63 7.30
CA PRO A 133 1.23 -12.37 7.32
C PRO A 133 0.60 -12.88 6.03
N LYS A 134 -0.58 -13.48 6.10
CA LYS A 134 -1.38 -13.74 4.90
C LYS A 134 -1.52 -12.41 4.16
N GLN A 135 -1.26 -12.42 2.86
CA GLN A 135 -1.22 -11.18 2.06
C GLN A 135 -2.47 -10.34 2.33
N MET A 136 -2.29 -9.06 2.63
CA MET A 136 -3.37 -8.13 2.98
C MET A 136 -4.46 -7.99 1.91
N MET A 137 -4.17 -8.44 0.69
CA MET A 137 -5.14 -8.48 -0.39
C MET A 137 -6.18 -9.60 -0.21
N GLU A 138 -5.93 -10.55 0.71
CA GLU A 138 -6.87 -11.62 1.08
C GLU A 138 -7.58 -11.36 2.43
N THR A 139 -7.16 -10.35 3.19
CA THR A 139 -7.61 -10.13 4.57
C THR A 139 -8.73 -9.10 4.73
N ALA A 140 -9.76 -9.16 3.90
CA ALA A 140 -11.13 -8.94 4.37
C ALA A 140 -11.85 -10.29 4.26
N PRO A 141 -11.72 -11.22 5.23
CA PRO A 141 -12.43 -12.47 5.19
C PRO A 141 -13.93 -12.16 5.11
N GLY A 142 -14.57 -12.62 4.02
CA GLY A 142 -15.98 -12.45 3.80
C GLY A 142 -16.43 -11.31 2.90
N ARG A 143 -15.57 -10.39 2.45
CA ARG A 143 -16.02 -9.38 1.47
C ARG A 143 -15.94 -9.90 0.04
N THR A 144 -17.08 -9.89 -0.65
CA THR A 144 -17.16 -10.18 -2.08
C THR A 144 -16.41 -9.14 -2.91
N ALA A 145 -16.08 -9.46 -4.18
CA ALA A 145 -15.46 -8.49 -5.08
C ALA A 145 -16.35 -7.25 -5.26
N ALA A 146 -17.66 -7.43 -5.40
CA ALA A 146 -18.63 -6.34 -5.46
C ALA A 146 -18.57 -5.41 -4.24
N GLN A 147 -18.47 -5.97 -3.03
CA GLN A 147 -18.31 -5.17 -1.81
C GLN A 147 -16.96 -4.43 -1.75
N LYS A 148 -15.88 -5.06 -2.23
CA LYS A 148 -14.55 -4.41 -2.34
C LYS A 148 -14.59 -3.23 -3.29
N LEU A 149 -15.28 -3.35 -4.42
CA LEU A 149 -15.48 -2.31 -5.43
C LEU A 149 -16.48 -1.23 -4.97
N GLY A 150 -17.22 -1.47 -3.89
CA GLY A 150 -18.22 -0.55 -3.37
C GLY A 150 -19.52 -0.53 -4.16
N ILE A 151 -19.82 -1.61 -4.88
CA ILE A 151 -21.09 -1.83 -5.57
C ILE A 151 -22.16 -2.14 -4.52
N ARG A 152 -23.27 -1.41 -4.59
CA ARG A 152 -24.40 -1.53 -3.67
C ARG A 152 -25.66 -1.95 -4.44
N ALA A 153 -26.66 -2.45 -3.74
CA ALA A 153 -27.95 -2.74 -4.33
C ALA A 153 -28.51 -1.50 -5.06
N GLY A 154 -29.09 -1.71 -6.23
CA GLY A 154 -29.62 -0.66 -7.08
C GLY A 154 -28.58 0.23 -7.77
N SER A 155 -27.28 -0.06 -7.67
CA SER A 155 -26.23 0.72 -8.33
C SER A 155 -26.23 0.49 -9.84
N VAL A 156 -25.97 1.56 -10.60
CA VAL A 156 -25.53 1.45 -11.98
C VAL A 156 -24.00 1.38 -11.99
N VAL A 157 -23.46 0.36 -12.64
CA VAL A 157 -22.01 0.11 -12.78
C VAL A 157 -21.66 0.19 -14.26
N HIS A 158 -20.82 1.15 -14.61
CA HIS A 158 -20.29 1.29 -15.96
C HIS A 158 -19.06 0.41 -16.13
N LEU A 159 -19.03 -0.41 -17.19
CA LEU A 159 -17.91 -1.26 -17.55
C LEU A 159 -17.21 -0.67 -18.78
N ILE A 160 -15.89 -0.57 -18.72
CA ILE A 160 -15.05 -0.11 -19.82
C ILE A 160 -14.05 -1.22 -20.12
N ASP A 161 -14.03 -1.69 -21.37
CA ASP A 161 -13.14 -2.72 -21.89
C ASP A 161 -13.15 -4.02 -21.05
N PRO A 162 -14.35 -4.56 -20.66
CA PRO A 162 -14.42 -5.74 -19.82
C PRO A 162 -13.91 -6.99 -20.57
N PRO A 163 -13.08 -7.83 -19.94
CA PRO A 163 -12.63 -9.08 -20.54
C PRO A 163 -13.78 -10.08 -20.61
N ALA A 164 -13.68 -11.03 -21.52
CA ALA A 164 -14.60 -12.17 -21.53
C ALA A 164 -14.62 -12.86 -20.15
N GLY A 165 -15.82 -13.05 -19.59
CA GLY A 165 -16.00 -13.65 -18.27
C GLY A 165 -15.72 -12.71 -17.09
N TYR A 166 -15.76 -11.41 -17.27
CA TYR A 166 -15.60 -10.40 -16.22
C TYR A 166 -16.52 -10.62 -15.01
N GLY A 167 -17.66 -11.27 -15.20
CA GLY A 167 -18.55 -11.64 -14.10
C GLY A 167 -17.85 -12.46 -12.99
N ARG A 168 -16.85 -13.27 -13.33
CA ARG A 168 -16.04 -13.99 -12.33
C ARG A 168 -15.14 -13.04 -11.53
N VAL A 169 -14.68 -11.96 -12.15
CA VAL A 169 -13.81 -10.94 -11.52
C VAL A 169 -14.58 -10.11 -10.52
N ILE A 170 -15.80 -9.65 -10.88
CA ILE A 170 -16.66 -8.83 -10.02
C ILE A 170 -17.48 -9.67 -9.03
N GLY A 171 -17.62 -10.97 -9.30
CA GLY A 171 -18.33 -11.92 -8.44
C GLY A 171 -19.82 -11.68 -8.36
N GLU A 172 -20.45 -12.25 -7.32
CA GLU A 172 -21.89 -12.09 -7.08
C GLU A 172 -22.25 -10.63 -6.78
N LEU A 173 -23.23 -10.13 -7.50
CA LEU A 173 -23.70 -8.74 -7.39
C LEU A 173 -24.86 -8.63 -6.41
N PRO A 174 -24.97 -7.50 -5.68
CA PRO A 174 -26.17 -7.18 -4.91
C PRO A 174 -27.42 -7.05 -5.81
N GLU A 175 -28.59 -7.12 -5.18
CA GLU A 175 -29.86 -7.00 -5.91
C GLU A 175 -29.98 -5.70 -6.70
N LYS A 176 -30.66 -5.78 -7.84
CA LYS A 176 -30.98 -4.63 -8.71
C LYS A 176 -29.76 -3.83 -9.20
N VAL A 177 -28.57 -4.44 -9.25
CA VAL A 177 -27.40 -3.83 -9.90
C VAL A 177 -27.57 -3.92 -11.40
N VAL A 178 -27.37 -2.79 -12.10
CA VAL A 178 -27.38 -2.70 -13.56
C VAL A 178 -25.93 -2.56 -14.04
N LEU A 179 -25.50 -3.46 -14.92
CA LEU A 179 -24.21 -3.37 -15.62
C LEU A 179 -24.46 -2.74 -16.99
N ALA A 180 -23.67 -1.72 -17.35
CA ALA A 180 -23.76 -1.03 -18.64
C ALA A 180 -22.35 -0.93 -19.26
N GLU A 181 -22.19 -1.36 -20.51
CA GLU A 181 -20.96 -1.26 -21.29
C GLU A 181 -20.91 0.01 -22.13
N ASP A 182 -22.08 0.54 -22.49
CA ASP A 182 -22.24 1.84 -23.13
C ASP A 182 -22.30 2.98 -22.11
N GLN A 183 -22.40 4.22 -22.58
CA GLN A 183 -22.45 5.41 -21.73
C GLN A 183 -23.50 5.27 -20.61
N ALA A 184 -23.02 5.09 -19.38
CA ALA A 184 -23.88 4.97 -18.22
C ALA A 184 -23.99 6.31 -17.51
N GLU A 185 -25.00 7.11 -17.88
CA GLU A 185 -25.37 8.28 -17.08
C GLU A 185 -25.73 7.85 -15.65
N GLY A 186 -25.20 8.57 -14.66
CA GLY A 186 -25.46 8.27 -13.24
C GLY A 186 -24.76 7.06 -12.67
N ALA A 187 -23.75 6.49 -13.35
CA ALA A 187 -22.99 5.38 -12.82
C ALA A 187 -22.31 5.74 -11.49
N ALA A 188 -22.66 5.03 -10.42
CA ALA A 188 -22.06 5.20 -9.11
C ALA A 188 -20.61 4.67 -9.04
N VAL A 189 -20.31 3.67 -9.88
CA VAL A 189 -19.02 3.00 -10.00
C VAL A 189 -18.71 2.78 -11.48
N THR A 190 -17.51 3.10 -11.90
CA THR A 190 -16.98 2.75 -13.22
C THR A 190 -15.82 1.79 -13.05
N LEU A 191 -15.85 0.65 -13.72
CA LEU A 191 -14.80 -0.37 -13.75
C LEU A 191 -14.13 -0.31 -15.12
N TRP A 192 -12.91 0.19 -15.17
CA TRP A 192 -12.11 0.20 -16.39
C TRP A 192 -11.07 -0.91 -16.33
N PHE A 193 -11.19 -1.89 -17.21
CA PHE A 193 -10.27 -3.01 -17.35
C PHE A 193 -9.15 -2.61 -18.32
N VAL A 194 -7.93 -2.58 -17.83
CA VAL A 194 -6.75 -2.18 -18.61
C VAL A 194 -5.99 -3.43 -19.04
N HIS A 195 -5.80 -3.56 -20.36
CA HIS A 195 -5.18 -4.72 -20.97
C HIS A 195 -3.76 -4.44 -21.49
N ASP A 196 -3.43 -3.18 -21.74
CA ASP A 196 -2.15 -2.77 -22.32
C ASP A 196 -1.67 -1.43 -21.74
N PRO A 197 -0.35 -1.25 -21.47
CA PRO A 197 0.19 0.00 -20.95
C PRO A 197 -0.01 1.21 -21.86
N GLY A 198 0.13 1.02 -23.19
CA GLY A 198 -0.01 2.10 -24.17
C GLY A 198 -1.45 2.57 -24.32
N GLU A 199 -2.40 1.62 -24.37
CA GLU A 199 -3.85 1.91 -24.36
C GLU A 199 -4.25 2.65 -23.07
N TYR A 200 -3.68 2.23 -21.93
CA TYR A 200 -3.90 2.92 -20.67
C TYR A 200 -3.47 4.39 -20.72
N GLU A 201 -2.24 4.66 -21.17
CA GLU A 201 -1.72 6.03 -21.24
C GLU A 201 -2.52 6.89 -22.21
N ALA A 202 -2.92 6.36 -23.37
CA ALA A 202 -3.70 7.07 -24.36
C ALA A 202 -5.12 7.41 -23.88
N ALA A 203 -5.79 6.49 -23.19
CA ALA A 203 -7.16 6.67 -22.74
C ALA A 203 -7.29 7.44 -21.41
N LEU A 204 -6.26 7.44 -20.56
CA LEU A 204 -6.30 7.97 -19.20
C LEU A 204 -6.76 9.45 -19.12
N PRO A 205 -6.34 10.38 -20.01
CA PRO A 205 -6.80 11.77 -19.95
C PRO A 205 -8.33 11.89 -20.06
N ALA A 206 -8.96 11.11 -20.94
CA ALA A 206 -10.42 11.08 -21.08
C ALA A 206 -11.12 10.49 -19.84
N ARG A 207 -10.49 9.55 -19.15
CA ARG A 207 -11.03 8.91 -17.92
C ARG A 207 -11.02 9.83 -16.70
N ARG A 208 -10.26 10.93 -16.72
CA ARG A 208 -10.31 11.96 -15.66
C ARG A 208 -11.71 12.55 -15.50
N VAL A 209 -12.45 12.75 -16.59
CA VAL A 209 -13.84 13.25 -16.56
C VAL A 209 -14.74 12.22 -15.86
N VAL A 210 -14.52 10.94 -16.10
CA VAL A 210 -15.24 9.85 -15.43
C VAL A 210 -14.99 9.85 -13.94
N ALA A 211 -13.73 10.01 -13.52
CA ALA A 211 -13.33 10.05 -12.09
C ALA A 211 -13.93 11.24 -11.33
N ALA A 212 -14.35 12.30 -12.02
CA ALA A 212 -15.04 13.44 -11.42
C ALA A 212 -16.52 13.15 -11.12
N ARG A 213 -17.12 12.18 -11.80
CA ARG A 213 -18.57 11.88 -11.73
C ARG A 213 -18.89 10.54 -11.07
N SER A 214 -17.98 9.59 -11.12
CA SER A 214 -18.13 8.26 -10.54
C SER A 214 -16.86 7.80 -9.83
N ARG A 215 -16.96 6.73 -9.04
CA ARG A 215 -15.79 6.05 -8.49
C ARG A 215 -15.11 5.27 -9.59
N LEU A 216 -14.03 5.82 -10.16
CA LEU A 216 -13.27 5.17 -11.22
C LEU A 216 -12.32 4.12 -10.64
N TRP A 217 -12.63 2.85 -10.83
CA TRP A 217 -11.73 1.74 -10.60
C TRP A 217 -10.94 1.43 -11.86
N ILE A 218 -9.64 1.44 -11.77
CA ILE A 218 -8.73 0.96 -12.81
C ILE A 218 -8.30 -0.43 -12.38
N LEU A 219 -8.59 -1.41 -13.24
CA LEU A 219 -8.39 -2.84 -12.98
C LEU A 219 -7.33 -3.39 -13.94
N TRP A 220 -6.38 -4.17 -13.43
CA TRP A 220 -5.32 -4.79 -14.23
C TRP A 220 -5.04 -6.22 -13.76
N GLN A 221 -4.48 -7.04 -14.65
CA GLN A 221 -4.02 -8.37 -14.30
C GLN A 221 -2.69 -8.31 -13.55
N LYS A 222 -2.57 -9.15 -12.52
CA LYS A 222 -1.33 -9.32 -11.75
C LYS A 222 -0.26 -10.03 -12.57
N ALA A 223 0.99 -9.94 -12.08
CA ALA A 223 2.14 -10.71 -12.60
C ALA A 223 2.41 -10.53 -14.12
N ARG A 224 2.01 -9.41 -14.71
CA ARG A 224 2.33 -9.06 -16.11
C ARG A 224 3.81 -8.73 -16.26
N ARG A 225 4.36 -9.06 -17.45
CA ARG A 225 5.77 -8.80 -17.79
C ARG A 225 5.96 -7.51 -18.62
N ASP A 226 4.89 -6.90 -19.10
CA ASP A 226 4.85 -5.68 -19.92
C ASP A 226 4.98 -4.38 -19.11
N GLY A 227 5.17 -4.47 -17.81
CA GLY A 227 5.31 -3.30 -16.93
C GLY A 227 3.98 -2.77 -16.37
N LEU A 228 2.82 -3.20 -16.86
CA LEU A 228 1.52 -2.81 -16.31
C LEU A 228 1.35 -3.37 -14.90
N ASN A 229 1.48 -2.51 -13.91
CA ASN A 229 1.36 -2.83 -12.49
C ASN A 229 0.82 -1.64 -11.70
N GLY A 230 0.56 -1.83 -10.40
CA GLY A 230 -0.05 -0.79 -9.58
C GLY A 230 0.77 0.50 -9.45
N ASN A 231 2.09 0.44 -9.50
CA ASN A 231 2.95 1.63 -9.48
C ASN A 231 2.84 2.39 -10.79
N PHE A 232 2.90 1.69 -11.93
CA PHE A 232 2.71 2.27 -13.25
C PHE A 232 1.37 2.99 -13.36
N VAL A 233 0.27 2.32 -12.99
CA VAL A 233 -1.08 2.88 -13.00
C VAL A 233 -1.16 4.13 -12.12
N ARG A 234 -0.63 4.07 -10.90
CA ARG A 234 -0.66 5.19 -9.96
C ARG A 234 0.13 6.39 -10.45
N GLU A 235 1.35 6.19 -10.94
CA GLU A 235 2.24 7.28 -11.38
C GLU A 235 1.61 8.12 -12.48
N ARG A 236 1.05 7.48 -13.51
CA ARG A 236 0.39 8.16 -14.62
C ARG A 236 -0.89 8.88 -14.20
N ALA A 237 -1.69 8.24 -13.36
CA ALA A 237 -2.92 8.83 -12.82
C ALA A 237 -2.63 10.09 -11.97
N LEU A 238 -1.61 10.03 -11.09
CA LEU A 238 -1.19 11.17 -10.26
C LEU A 238 -0.69 12.34 -11.12
N ALA A 239 0.02 12.08 -12.21
CA ALA A 239 0.50 13.11 -13.14
C ALA A 239 -0.65 13.89 -13.79
N LEU A 240 -1.85 13.31 -13.89
CA LEU A 240 -3.06 13.95 -14.42
C LEU A 240 -3.97 14.51 -13.32
N GLY A 241 -3.50 14.58 -12.06
CA GLY A 241 -4.28 15.13 -10.95
C GLY A 241 -5.37 14.20 -10.42
N LEU A 242 -5.28 12.90 -10.71
CA LEU A 242 -6.07 11.88 -10.04
C LEU A 242 -5.36 11.44 -8.76
N VAL A 243 -6.12 11.11 -7.71
CA VAL A 243 -5.59 10.57 -6.46
C VAL A 243 -6.29 9.26 -6.14
N ASP A 244 -5.50 8.26 -5.76
CA ASP A 244 -6.02 7.00 -5.30
C ASP A 244 -6.25 7.01 -3.79
N TYR A 245 -7.29 6.31 -3.33
CA TYR A 245 -7.57 6.18 -1.90
C TYR A 245 -7.82 4.73 -1.45
N LYS A 246 -7.84 3.79 -2.39
CA LYS A 246 -7.97 2.37 -2.08
C LYS A 246 -7.41 1.51 -3.20
N ILE A 247 -6.70 0.46 -2.81
CA ILE A 247 -6.28 -0.63 -3.69
C ILE A 247 -6.83 -1.95 -3.15
N CYS A 248 -7.21 -2.88 -4.02
CA CYS A 248 -7.61 -4.22 -3.59
C CYS A 248 -7.27 -5.29 -4.63
N SER A 249 -7.10 -6.52 -4.13
CA SER A 249 -7.19 -7.72 -4.94
C SER A 249 -8.64 -8.12 -5.11
N LEU A 250 -9.07 -8.36 -6.33
CA LEU A 250 -10.43 -8.86 -6.62
C LEU A 250 -10.45 -10.38 -6.54
N ASP A 251 -9.50 -11.02 -7.21
CA ASP A 251 -9.29 -12.47 -7.22
C ASP A 251 -7.79 -12.83 -7.30
N GLY A 252 -7.46 -14.06 -7.66
CA GLY A 252 -6.08 -14.53 -7.88
C GLY A 252 -5.36 -13.83 -9.03
N VAL A 253 -6.10 -13.30 -10.00
CA VAL A 253 -5.58 -12.75 -11.26
C VAL A 253 -5.66 -11.22 -11.29
N TRP A 254 -6.75 -10.60 -10.82
CA TRP A 254 -7.03 -9.18 -10.98
C TRP A 254 -6.77 -8.37 -9.70
N SER A 255 -6.22 -7.18 -9.90
CA SER A 255 -6.12 -6.12 -8.90
C SER A 255 -6.81 -4.86 -9.39
N GLY A 256 -7.21 -4.00 -8.47
CA GLY A 256 -7.83 -2.73 -8.80
C GLY A 256 -7.45 -1.61 -7.84
N MET A 257 -7.43 -0.39 -8.37
CA MET A 257 -7.19 0.83 -7.62
C MET A 257 -8.28 1.85 -7.99
N VAL A 258 -8.88 2.48 -6.99
CA VAL A 258 -9.92 3.48 -7.19
C VAL A 258 -9.36 4.89 -7.10
N PHE A 259 -9.78 5.72 -8.03
CA PHE A 259 -9.32 7.10 -8.19
C PHE A 259 -10.47 8.09 -8.09
N THR A 260 -10.11 9.31 -7.67
CA THR A 260 -10.93 10.51 -7.73
C THR A 260 -10.08 11.70 -8.19
N VAL A 261 -10.71 12.75 -8.64
CA VAL A 261 -10.00 13.99 -8.97
C VAL A 261 -9.53 14.67 -7.69
N LYS A 262 -8.29 15.14 -7.68
CA LYS A 262 -7.74 15.96 -6.59
C LYS A 262 -8.57 17.25 -6.48
N LYS A 263 -9.13 17.50 -5.32
CA LYS A 263 -9.79 18.79 -4.99
C LYS A 263 -8.77 19.89 -4.80
#